data_ecad44fedd6b201fe4ef4bfd256ac1f8
#
_entry.id   ecad44fedd6b201fe4ef4bfd256ac1f8
#
_cell.length_a   1.000
_cell.length_b   1.000
_cell.length_c   1.000
_cell.angle_alpha   90.00
_cell.angle_beta   90.00
_cell.angle_gamma   90.00
#
_symmetry.space_group_name_H-M   'P 1'
#
loop_
_entity.id
_entity.type
_entity.pdbx_description
1 polymer ?
#
loop_
_entity_poly.entity_id
_entity_poly.type
_entity_poly.pdbx_seq_one_letter_code
_entity_poly.pdbx_strand_id
1 'polypeptide(L)'
;EYFPAEPNFAVEKVDFSLYAAEQVQKHFKDVHFSVDLTPIVQQLRLVKNQEAVEKLVYSGTFADKAIEIGKNALKVGISEREVVAIIEFEMKKLGVSQMSFDTMVLFGDHAADPHGEPGDRTLKENEWVLFDLGTMVDGYASDITRTVFFGNSQAKDPRHQEIYDIVQKAHDTAIAAVKPGMKASQIDKIARDIITEAGYGEYFIHRLGHGIGQSVHEF
;
A
#
# COMPACT_ATOMS: atom_id res chain seq x y z
N GLU A 1 -36.52 -28.02 3.99
CA GLU A 1 -35.88 -28.57 5.23
C GLU A 1 -34.43 -29.02 4.92
N TYR A 2 -33.56 -28.07 4.60
CA TYR A 2 -32.15 -28.38 4.25
C TYR A 2 -31.16 -28.07 5.40
N PHE A 3 -31.64 -27.45 6.48
CA PHE A 3 -30.79 -27.07 7.61
C PHE A 3 -31.22 -27.76 8.89
N PRO A 4 -30.26 -28.10 9.78
CA PRO A 4 -30.59 -28.67 11.09
C PRO A 4 -31.37 -27.66 11.95
N ALA A 5 -32.01 -28.12 13.03
CA ALA A 5 -32.79 -27.26 13.91
C ALA A 5 -31.95 -26.16 14.57
N GLU A 6 -30.68 -26.44 14.84
CA GLU A 6 -29.70 -25.49 15.39
C GLU A 6 -28.52 -25.38 14.40
N PRO A 7 -28.62 -24.55 13.36
CA PRO A 7 -27.57 -24.45 12.36
C PRO A 7 -26.34 -23.71 12.92
N ASN A 8 -25.15 -24.26 12.65
CA ASN A 8 -23.89 -23.64 12.99
C ASN A 8 -23.16 -23.26 11.67
N PHE A 9 -23.09 -21.97 11.39
CA PHE A 9 -22.43 -21.47 10.19
C PHE A 9 -20.97 -21.15 10.47
N ALA A 10 -20.10 -21.58 9.56
CA ALA A 10 -18.73 -21.14 9.51
C ALA A 10 -18.64 -19.80 8.74
N VAL A 11 -17.99 -18.79 9.31
CA VAL A 11 -17.92 -17.43 8.75
C VAL A 11 -16.51 -16.85 8.90
N GLU A 12 -16.11 -15.95 8.02
CA GLU A 12 -14.94 -15.11 8.23
C GLU A 12 -15.30 -14.00 9.23
N LYS A 13 -14.97 -14.20 10.51
CA LYS A 13 -15.42 -13.29 11.57
C LYS A 13 -14.91 -11.85 11.43
N VAL A 14 -13.78 -11.65 10.77
CA VAL A 14 -13.23 -10.28 10.53
C VAL A 14 -14.10 -9.47 9.58
N ASP A 15 -14.80 -10.13 8.64
CA ASP A 15 -15.63 -9.48 7.62
C ASP A 15 -17.13 -9.67 7.85
N PHE A 16 -17.50 -10.60 8.74
CA PHE A 16 -18.89 -10.90 9.03
C PHE A 16 -19.49 -9.91 10.03
N SER A 17 -20.21 -8.92 9.54
CA SER A 17 -20.77 -7.86 10.37
C SER A 17 -21.85 -8.36 11.35
N LEU A 18 -22.00 -7.67 12.50
CA LEU A 18 -23.10 -7.90 13.44
C LEU A 18 -24.45 -7.78 12.77
N TYR A 19 -24.62 -6.83 11.85
CA TYR A 19 -25.84 -6.68 11.09
C TYR A 19 -26.16 -7.93 10.26
N ALA A 20 -25.17 -8.50 9.57
CA ALA A 20 -25.35 -9.74 8.82
C ALA A 20 -25.76 -10.91 9.75
N ALA A 21 -25.11 -11.02 10.92
CA ALA A 21 -25.48 -12.01 11.93
C ALA A 21 -26.95 -11.85 12.38
N GLU A 22 -27.38 -10.65 12.70
CA GLU A 22 -28.76 -10.35 13.09
C GLU A 22 -29.79 -10.68 11.97
N GLN A 23 -29.46 -10.43 10.70
CA GLN A 23 -30.34 -10.79 9.58
C GLN A 23 -30.47 -12.32 9.47
N VAL A 24 -29.40 -13.07 9.61
CA VAL A 24 -29.43 -14.53 9.60
C VAL A 24 -30.25 -15.07 10.77
N GLN A 25 -30.10 -14.49 11.98
CA GLN A 25 -30.83 -14.88 13.19
C GLN A 25 -32.35 -14.66 13.07
N LYS A 26 -32.81 -13.71 12.25
CA LYS A 26 -34.24 -13.54 11.97
C LYS A 26 -34.88 -14.72 11.22
N HIS A 27 -34.08 -15.42 10.43
CA HIS A 27 -34.54 -16.52 9.60
C HIS A 27 -34.26 -17.90 10.22
N PHE A 28 -33.19 -17.99 11.02
CA PHE A 28 -32.77 -19.22 11.68
C PHE A 28 -32.73 -18.99 13.20
N LYS A 29 -33.70 -19.57 13.91
CA LYS A 29 -33.66 -19.58 15.37
C LYS A 29 -32.48 -20.45 15.84
N ASP A 30 -31.90 -20.05 16.93
CA ASP A 30 -30.79 -20.77 17.60
C ASP A 30 -29.56 -21.02 16.70
N VAL A 31 -29.32 -20.10 15.74
CA VAL A 31 -28.14 -20.15 14.87
C VAL A 31 -26.86 -19.78 15.65
N HIS A 32 -25.81 -20.53 15.37
CA HIS A 32 -24.48 -20.29 15.91
C HIS A 32 -23.48 -19.94 14.82
N PHE A 33 -22.51 -19.08 15.15
CA PHE A 33 -21.35 -18.70 14.32
C PHE A 33 -20.05 -19.03 15.07
N SER A 34 -19.94 -20.30 15.54
CA SER A 34 -18.83 -20.71 16.38
C SER A 34 -17.54 -20.98 15.60
N VAL A 35 -17.65 -21.32 14.31
CA VAL A 35 -16.51 -21.65 13.45
C VAL A 35 -16.03 -20.41 12.74
N ASP A 36 -14.77 -20.02 13.00
CA ASP A 36 -14.08 -18.92 12.31
C ASP A 36 -13.28 -19.44 11.13
N LEU A 37 -13.65 -19.02 9.94
CA LEU A 37 -12.94 -19.34 8.70
C LEU A 37 -11.78 -18.38 8.39
N THR A 38 -11.69 -17.25 9.09
CA THR A 38 -10.68 -16.21 8.84
C THR A 38 -9.27 -16.78 8.71
N PRO A 39 -8.76 -17.60 9.67
CA PRO A 39 -7.40 -18.13 9.57
C PRO A 39 -7.18 -19.04 8.35
N ILE A 40 -8.22 -19.78 7.95
CA ILE A 40 -8.15 -20.70 6.81
C ILE A 40 -8.08 -19.90 5.50
N VAL A 41 -8.96 -18.91 5.34
CA VAL A 41 -8.99 -18.05 4.14
C VAL A 41 -7.69 -17.25 4.01
N GLN A 42 -7.21 -16.69 5.12
CA GLN A 42 -5.93 -15.98 5.16
C GLN A 42 -4.77 -16.89 4.71
N GLN A 43 -4.71 -18.10 5.20
CA GLN A 43 -3.68 -19.07 4.82
C GLN A 43 -3.76 -19.45 3.33
N LEU A 44 -4.97 -19.61 2.78
CA LEU A 44 -5.16 -19.86 1.35
C LEU A 44 -4.71 -18.71 0.45
N ARG A 45 -4.87 -17.46 0.93
CA ARG A 45 -4.49 -16.23 0.21
C ARG A 45 -2.99 -15.90 0.36
N LEU A 46 -2.31 -16.43 1.38
CA LEU A 46 -0.92 -16.13 1.68
C LEU A 46 0.02 -16.54 0.54
N VAL A 47 -0.16 -17.74 -0.02
CA VAL A 47 0.66 -18.26 -1.11
C VAL A 47 -0.09 -18.06 -2.43
N LYS A 48 0.45 -17.16 -3.27
CA LYS A 48 -0.12 -16.84 -4.58
C LYS A 48 0.21 -17.93 -5.59
N ASN A 49 -0.80 -18.38 -6.34
CA ASN A 49 -0.58 -19.21 -7.52
C ASN A 49 -0.08 -18.35 -8.69
N GLN A 50 0.29 -18.99 -9.81
CA GLN A 50 0.87 -18.30 -10.97
C GLN A 50 -0.08 -17.23 -11.54
N GLU A 51 -1.38 -17.51 -11.63
CA GLU A 51 -2.39 -16.54 -12.11
C GLU A 51 -2.46 -15.30 -11.20
N ALA A 52 -2.44 -15.50 -9.88
CA ALA A 52 -2.43 -14.39 -8.91
C ALA A 52 -1.17 -13.53 -9.04
N VAL A 53 0.00 -14.16 -9.25
CA VAL A 53 1.26 -13.44 -9.47
C VAL A 53 1.18 -12.59 -10.76
N GLU A 54 0.67 -13.15 -11.86
CA GLU A 54 0.51 -12.44 -13.12
C GLU A 54 -0.42 -11.23 -12.98
N LYS A 55 -1.53 -11.37 -12.24
CA LYS A 55 -2.45 -10.25 -11.97
C LYS A 55 -1.83 -9.18 -11.07
N LEU A 56 -1.06 -9.57 -10.05
CA LEU A 56 -0.31 -8.63 -9.21
C LEU A 56 0.70 -7.83 -10.04
N VAL A 57 1.49 -8.50 -10.87
CA VAL A 57 2.44 -7.84 -11.79
C VAL A 57 1.71 -6.90 -12.74
N TYR A 58 0.59 -7.35 -13.30
CA TYR A 58 -0.22 -6.51 -14.20
C TYR A 58 -0.76 -5.27 -13.49
N SER A 59 -1.31 -5.40 -12.28
CA SER A 59 -1.73 -4.25 -11.45
C SER A 59 -0.55 -3.31 -11.16
N GLY A 60 0.63 -3.85 -10.85
CA GLY A 60 1.85 -3.07 -10.66
C GLY A 60 2.23 -2.20 -11.85
N THR A 61 1.99 -2.67 -13.10
CA THR A 61 2.26 -1.84 -14.29
C THR A 61 1.41 -0.58 -14.38
N PHE A 62 0.21 -0.60 -13.81
CA PHE A 62 -0.63 0.61 -13.71
C PHE A 62 -0.15 1.55 -12.61
N ALA A 63 0.35 1.04 -11.49
CA ALA A 63 0.97 1.87 -10.48
C ALA A 63 2.21 2.61 -11.02
N ASP A 64 3.08 1.94 -11.80
CA ASP A 64 4.20 2.59 -12.47
C ASP A 64 3.72 3.72 -13.41
N LYS A 65 2.66 3.49 -14.20
CA LYS A 65 2.07 4.53 -15.06
C LYS A 65 1.52 5.69 -14.25
N ALA A 66 0.88 5.41 -13.11
CA ALA A 66 0.34 6.44 -12.22
C ALA A 66 1.44 7.35 -11.68
N ILE A 67 2.58 6.78 -11.27
CA ILE A 67 3.77 7.56 -10.85
C ILE A 67 4.28 8.44 -12.01
N GLU A 68 4.40 7.93 -13.22
CA GLU A 68 4.87 8.72 -14.37
C GLU A 68 3.87 9.86 -14.72
N ILE A 69 2.57 9.62 -14.64
CA ILE A 69 1.55 10.64 -14.81
C ILE A 69 1.70 11.73 -13.74
N GLY A 70 1.83 11.33 -12.47
CA GLY A 70 2.06 12.26 -11.36
C GLY A 70 3.30 13.11 -11.55
N LYS A 71 4.43 12.52 -11.90
CA LYS A 71 5.69 13.23 -12.19
C LYS A 71 5.53 14.24 -13.33
N ASN A 72 4.84 13.86 -14.40
CA ASN A 72 4.61 14.73 -15.56
C ASN A 72 3.62 15.88 -15.26
N ALA A 73 2.78 15.74 -14.24
CA ALA A 73 1.86 16.80 -13.81
C ALA A 73 2.56 17.87 -12.94
N LEU A 74 3.76 17.60 -12.41
CA LEU A 74 4.45 18.51 -11.51
C LEU A 74 4.81 19.83 -12.22
N LYS A 75 4.43 20.93 -11.61
CA LYS A 75 4.80 22.30 -12.00
C LYS A 75 4.70 23.19 -10.77
N VAL A 76 5.48 24.27 -10.74
CA VAL A 76 5.38 25.27 -9.68
C VAL A 76 3.94 25.78 -9.55
N GLY A 77 3.43 25.82 -8.34
CA GLY A 77 2.10 26.32 -8.01
C GLY A 77 0.96 25.29 -8.11
N ILE A 78 1.21 24.07 -8.64
CA ILE A 78 0.21 23.01 -8.58
C ILE A 78 0.03 22.54 -7.13
N SER A 79 -1.19 22.23 -6.69
CA SER A 79 -1.45 21.69 -5.37
C SER A 79 -1.31 20.16 -5.34
N GLU A 80 -1.07 19.60 -4.14
CA GLU A 80 -1.04 18.15 -3.91
C GLU A 80 -2.34 17.50 -4.39
N ARG A 81 -3.49 18.08 -4.05
CA ARG A 81 -4.83 17.61 -4.45
C ARG A 81 -5.03 17.63 -5.97
N GLU A 82 -4.51 18.64 -6.66
CA GLU A 82 -4.61 18.68 -8.13
C GLU A 82 -3.80 17.57 -8.78
N VAL A 83 -2.62 17.22 -8.25
CA VAL A 83 -1.81 16.10 -8.77
C VAL A 83 -2.54 14.79 -8.55
N VAL A 84 -3.13 14.56 -7.38
CA VAL A 84 -3.97 13.38 -7.10
C VAL A 84 -5.11 13.28 -8.11
N ALA A 85 -5.86 14.37 -8.31
CA ALA A 85 -6.98 14.38 -9.25
C ALA A 85 -6.56 14.03 -10.69
N ILE A 86 -5.39 14.52 -11.13
CA ILE A 86 -4.84 14.19 -12.45
C ILE A 86 -4.49 12.70 -12.55
N ILE A 87 -3.80 12.16 -11.55
CA ILE A 87 -3.42 10.74 -11.51
C ILE A 87 -4.68 9.87 -11.60
N GLU A 88 -5.65 10.09 -10.73
CA GLU A 88 -6.85 9.26 -10.66
C GLU A 88 -7.73 9.38 -11.90
N PHE A 89 -7.84 10.58 -12.47
CA PHE A 89 -8.55 10.80 -13.73
C PHE A 89 -7.91 9.98 -14.87
N GLU A 90 -6.59 10.05 -15.04
CA GLU A 90 -5.90 9.30 -16.09
C GLU A 90 -5.96 7.79 -15.84
N MET A 91 -5.88 7.32 -14.58
CA MET A 91 -6.08 5.91 -14.24
C MET A 91 -7.48 5.43 -14.63
N LYS A 92 -8.52 6.21 -14.36
CA LYS A 92 -9.89 5.91 -14.81
C LYS A 92 -10.01 5.78 -16.32
N LYS A 93 -9.36 6.66 -17.08
CA LYS A 93 -9.32 6.58 -18.55
C LYS A 93 -8.63 5.31 -19.05
N LEU A 94 -7.64 4.83 -18.33
CA LEU A 94 -6.94 3.58 -18.63
C LEU A 94 -7.72 2.32 -18.20
N GLY A 95 -8.91 2.48 -17.60
CA GLY A 95 -9.78 1.38 -17.22
C GLY A 95 -9.56 0.86 -15.79
N VAL A 96 -8.74 1.54 -14.98
CA VAL A 96 -8.57 1.19 -13.55
C VAL A 96 -9.87 1.49 -12.82
N SER A 97 -10.47 0.46 -12.21
CA SER A 97 -11.77 0.59 -11.54
C SER A 97 -11.71 1.45 -10.28
N GLN A 98 -10.63 1.30 -9.51
CA GLN A 98 -10.38 2.08 -8.29
C GLN A 98 -8.90 2.05 -7.93
N MET A 99 -8.46 3.01 -7.15
CA MET A 99 -7.17 2.94 -6.45
C MET A 99 -7.27 1.90 -5.33
N SER A 100 -6.16 1.28 -4.97
CA SER A 100 -6.13 0.25 -3.91
C SER A 100 -6.23 0.85 -2.50
N PHE A 101 -5.84 2.12 -2.37
CA PHE A 101 -6.00 2.98 -1.20
C PHE A 101 -6.03 4.44 -1.66
N ASP A 102 -6.26 5.36 -0.74
CA ASP A 102 -6.32 6.80 -1.04
C ASP A 102 -4.95 7.29 -1.54
N THR A 103 -4.93 7.84 -2.75
CA THR A 103 -3.71 8.33 -3.40
C THR A 103 -3.08 9.44 -2.59
N MET A 104 -1.82 9.29 -2.20
CA MET A 104 -1.07 10.29 -1.46
C MET A 104 -0.02 10.96 -2.36
N VAL A 105 -0.06 12.28 -2.44
CA VAL A 105 0.97 13.12 -3.05
C VAL A 105 1.28 14.24 -2.09
N LEU A 106 2.51 14.28 -1.57
CA LEU A 106 2.92 15.24 -0.54
C LEU A 106 4.21 15.97 -0.95
N PHE A 107 4.27 17.26 -0.66
CA PHE A 107 5.36 18.13 -1.06
C PHE A 107 6.22 18.58 0.12
N GLY A 108 7.54 18.63 -0.07
CA GLY A 108 8.51 19.17 0.88
C GLY A 108 8.40 18.55 2.27
N ASP A 109 8.25 19.39 3.30
CA ASP A 109 8.12 18.98 4.70
C ASP A 109 6.84 18.19 5.01
N HIS A 110 5.77 18.37 4.24
CA HIS A 110 4.55 17.58 4.38
C HIS A 110 4.77 16.08 4.04
N ALA A 111 5.75 15.78 3.19
CA ALA A 111 6.14 14.40 2.86
C ALA A 111 6.75 13.62 4.05
N ALA A 112 7.02 14.28 5.18
CA ALA A 112 7.46 13.62 6.40
C ALA A 112 6.30 13.06 7.25
N ASP A 113 5.05 13.41 6.93
CA ASP A 113 3.87 12.86 7.61
C ASP A 113 3.46 11.53 6.95
N PRO A 114 3.63 10.37 7.65
CA PRO A 114 3.28 9.06 7.10
C PRO A 114 1.77 8.85 6.90
N HIS A 115 0.93 9.75 7.42
CA HIS A 115 -0.52 9.76 7.26
C HIS A 115 -1.02 11.10 6.70
N GLY A 116 -0.14 11.84 6.01
CA GLY A 116 -0.46 13.13 5.43
C GLY A 116 -1.57 13.00 4.36
N GLU A 117 -2.56 13.88 4.43
CA GLU A 117 -3.63 13.94 3.42
C GLU A 117 -3.32 15.05 2.40
N PRO A 118 -3.35 14.73 1.08
CA PRO A 118 -3.12 15.73 0.04
C PRO A 118 -4.06 16.93 0.15
N GLY A 119 -3.48 18.12 0.26
CA GLY A 119 -4.19 19.37 0.53
C GLY A 119 -4.00 20.45 -0.54
N ASP A 120 -4.19 21.68 -0.11
CA ASP A 120 -4.02 22.87 -0.94
C ASP A 120 -2.57 23.41 -0.94
N ARG A 121 -1.62 22.68 -0.29
CA ARG A 121 -0.19 23.00 -0.36
C ARG A 121 0.26 22.96 -1.80
N THR A 122 0.93 24.02 -2.24
CA THR A 122 1.42 24.16 -3.61
C THR A 122 2.90 23.84 -3.72
N LEU A 123 3.28 23.18 -4.82
CA LEU A 123 4.66 22.83 -5.13
C LEU A 123 5.51 24.07 -5.41
N LYS A 124 6.69 24.10 -4.83
CA LYS A 124 7.71 25.13 -5.06
C LYS A 124 8.89 24.54 -5.83
N GLU A 125 9.73 25.41 -6.39
CA GLU A 125 11.00 25.01 -6.95
C GLU A 125 11.89 24.33 -5.89
N ASN A 126 12.60 23.28 -6.29
CA ASN A 126 13.58 22.58 -5.48
C ASN A 126 13.00 21.90 -4.24
N GLU A 127 11.83 21.30 -4.38
CA GLU A 127 11.20 20.47 -3.33
C GLU A 127 11.24 18.97 -3.66
N TRP A 128 11.26 18.17 -2.61
CA TRP A 128 10.99 16.73 -2.70
C TRP A 128 9.49 16.49 -2.79
N VAL A 129 9.12 15.52 -3.58
CA VAL A 129 7.72 15.08 -3.78
C VAL A 129 7.65 13.60 -3.49
N LEU A 130 6.79 13.22 -2.56
CA LEU A 130 6.44 11.84 -2.27
C LEU A 130 5.15 11.50 -2.99
N PHE A 131 5.15 10.37 -3.66
CA PHE A 131 3.98 9.69 -4.21
C PHE A 131 3.82 8.36 -3.49
N ASP A 132 2.64 8.10 -2.98
CA ASP A 132 2.26 6.79 -2.43
C ASP A 132 0.88 6.44 -2.95
N LEU A 133 0.80 5.40 -3.75
CA LEU A 133 -0.39 5.04 -4.50
C LEU A 133 -0.39 3.58 -4.92
N GLY A 134 -1.55 3.09 -5.24
CA GLY A 134 -1.72 1.78 -5.82
C GLY A 134 -3.02 1.67 -6.60
N THR A 135 -3.13 0.65 -7.41
CA THR A 135 -4.29 0.41 -8.27
C THR A 135 -4.93 -0.94 -7.97
N MET A 136 -6.23 -1.03 -8.17
CA MET A 136 -6.95 -2.30 -8.15
C MET A 136 -7.32 -2.69 -9.58
N VAL A 137 -6.66 -3.73 -10.08
CA VAL A 137 -6.86 -4.25 -11.46
C VAL A 137 -7.10 -5.75 -11.40
N ASP A 138 -8.13 -6.22 -12.07
CA ASP A 138 -8.55 -7.63 -12.11
C ASP A 138 -8.67 -8.28 -10.73
N GLY A 139 -9.09 -7.50 -9.73
CA GLY A 139 -9.29 -7.94 -8.36
C GLY A 139 -8.01 -8.09 -7.53
N TYR A 140 -6.87 -7.58 -8.01
CA TYR A 140 -5.59 -7.58 -7.30
C TYR A 140 -5.06 -6.16 -7.13
N ALA A 141 -4.51 -5.91 -5.94
CA ALA A 141 -3.95 -4.62 -5.55
C ALA A 141 -2.50 -4.46 -6.03
N SER A 142 -2.11 -3.22 -6.28
CA SER A 142 -0.72 -2.80 -6.26
C SER A 142 -0.49 -1.73 -5.21
N ASP A 143 0.77 -1.51 -4.85
CA ASP A 143 1.20 -0.57 -3.83
C ASP A 143 2.63 -0.13 -4.15
N ILE A 144 2.83 1.18 -4.31
CA ILE A 144 4.12 1.74 -4.70
C ILE A 144 4.34 3.12 -4.11
N THR A 145 5.46 3.30 -3.45
CA THR A 145 5.92 4.62 -3.01
C THR A 145 7.12 5.08 -3.81
N ARG A 146 7.14 6.32 -4.25
CA ARG A 146 8.29 6.97 -4.89
C ARG A 146 8.49 8.38 -4.38
N THR A 147 9.72 8.71 -4.05
CA THR A 147 10.13 10.07 -3.71
C THR A 147 11.01 10.63 -4.81
N VAL A 148 10.65 11.78 -5.35
CA VAL A 148 11.38 12.44 -6.42
C VAL A 148 11.71 13.88 -6.06
N PHE A 149 12.78 14.42 -6.62
CA PHE A 149 13.13 15.83 -6.46
C PHE A 149 12.64 16.61 -7.67
N PHE A 150 11.83 17.64 -7.41
CA PHE A 150 11.34 18.58 -8.43
C PHE A 150 12.23 19.81 -8.45
N GLY A 151 12.85 20.09 -9.60
CA GLY A 151 13.69 21.29 -9.78
C GLY A 151 15.12 20.97 -10.21
N ASN A 152 16.02 21.92 -9.98
CA ASN A 152 17.44 21.77 -10.33
C ASN A 152 18.14 20.83 -9.35
N SER A 153 18.67 19.72 -9.84
CA SER A 153 19.36 18.71 -9.03
C SER A 153 20.56 19.28 -8.23
N GLN A 154 21.18 20.36 -8.69
CA GLN A 154 22.28 21.06 -7.98
C GLN A 154 21.80 21.85 -6.77
N ALA A 155 20.48 22.12 -6.67
CA ALA A 155 19.88 22.83 -5.54
C ALA A 155 19.43 21.87 -4.41
N LYS A 156 19.65 20.56 -4.54
CA LYS A 156 19.34 19.58 -3.50
C LYS A 156 20.19 19.85 -2.26
N ASP A 157 19.53 19.82 -1.08
CA ASP A 157 20.27 19.76 0.18
C ASP A 157 21.06 18.44 0.24
N PRO A 158 22.38 18.49 0.46
CA PRO A 158 23.21 17.28 0.53
C PRO A 158 22.74 16.28 1.59
N ARG A 159 22.21 16.77 2.72
CA ARG A 159 21.67 15.91 3.79
C ARG A 159 20.40 15.16 3.35
N HIS A 160 19.52 15.81 2.61
CA HIS A 160 18.34 15.16 2.07
C HIS A 160 18.73 14.08 1.06
N GLN A 161 19.71 14.35 0.22
CA GLN A 161 20.24 13.35 -0.72
C GLN A 161 20.88 12.17 0.01
N GLU A 162 21.65 12.43 1.07
CA GLU A 162 22.24 11.38 1.92
C GLU A 162 21.16 10.46 2.52
N ILE A 163 20.08 11.04 3.08
CA ILE A 163 18.96 10.28 3.65
C ILE A 163 18.27 9.45 2.57
N TYR A 164 18.04 10.04 1.40
CA TYR A 164 17.46 9.32 0.25
C TYR A 164 18.33 8.11 -0.13
N ASP A 165 19.62 8.28 -0.24
CA ASP A 165 20.57 7.22 -0.62
C ASP A 165 20.62 6.11 0.45
N ILE A 166 20.52 6.45 1.74
CA ILE A 166 20.43 5.48 2.84
C ILE A 166 19.15 4.65 2.72
N VAL A 167 18.00 5.28 2.50
CA VAL A 167 16.73 4.59 2.33
C VAL A 167 16.75 3.68 1.10
N GLN A 168 17.27 4.16 -0.02
CA GLN A 168 17.44 3.37 -1.25
C GLN A 168 18.35 2.14 -0.99
N LYS A 169 19.49 2.32 -0.32
CA LYS A 169 20.37 1.24 0.05
C LYS A 169 19.70 0.21 0.96
N ALA A 170 18.93 0.67 1.95
CA ALA A 170 18.21 -0.21 2.86
C ALA A 170 17.15 -1.06 2.13
N HIS A 171 16.38 -0.43 1.24
CA HIS A 171 15.39 -1.08 0.37
C HIS A 171 16.06 -2.15 -0.53
N ASP A 172 17.05 -1.77 -1.30
CA ASP A 172 17.70 -2.67 -2.26
C ASP A 172 18.40 -3.84 -1.56
N THR A 173 19.02 -3.59 -0.40
CA THR A 173 19.68 -4.64 0.39
C THR A 173 18.66 -5.62 0.95
N ALA A 174 17.52 -5.14 1.44
CA ALA A 174 16.45 -6.01 1.94
C ALA A 174 15.88 -6.88 0.82
N ILE A 175 15.58 -6.32 -0.36
CA ILE A 175 15.10 -7.06 -1.52
C ILE A 175 16.10 -8.14 -1.94
N ALA A 176 17.38 -7.80 -2.05
CA ALA A 176 18.41 -8.74 -2.47
C ALA A 176 18.63 -9.90 -1.48
N ALA A 177 18.29 -9.69 -0.21
CA ALA A 177 18.46 -10.69 0.85
C ALA A 177 17.27 -11.65 0.99
N VAL A 178 16.09 -11.33 0.44
CA VAL A 178 14.86 -12.14 0.60
C VAL A 178 15.05 -13.54 0.02
N LYS A 179 14.73 -14.55 0.83
CA LYS A 179 14.74 -15.96 0.42
C LYS A 179 13.54 -16.70 1.01
N PRO A 180 13.05 -17.75 0.34
CA PRO A 180 12.02 -18.60 0.91
C PRO A 180 12.41 -19.12 2.31
N GLY A 181 11.46 -19.09 3.23
CA GLY A 181 11.66 -19.53 4.62
C GLY A 181 12.16 -18.45 5.59
N MET A 182 12.50 -17.26 5.12
CA MET A 182 12.80 -16.12 6.00
C MET A 182 11.54 -15.61 6.68
N LYS A 183 11.67 -15.22 7.94
CA LYS A 183 10.60 -14.49 8.66
C LYS A 183 10.58 -13.04 8.20
N ALA A 184 9.40 -12.42 8.09
CA ALA A 184 9.24 -11.01 7.74
C ALA A 184 10.07 -10.08 8.67
N SER A 185 10.14 -10.40 9.97
CA SER A 185 10.97 -9.66 10.93
C SER A 185 12.48 -9.69 10.64
N GLN A 186 12.98 -10.73 9.97
CA GLN A 186 14.39 -10.80 9.56
C GLN A 186 14.66 -9.88 8.37
N ILE A 187 13.69 -9.75 7.47
CA ILE A 187 13.77 -8.85 6.31
C ILE A 187 13.68 -7.40 6.78
N ASP A 188 12.72 -7.08 7.67
CA ASP A 188 12.61 -5.75 8.30
C ASP A 188 13.92 -5.34 8.99
N LYS A 189 14.52 -6.28 9.74
CA LYS A 189 15.77 -6.02 10.47
C LYS A 189 16.90 -5.58 9.54
N ILE A 190 17.02 -6.13 8.33
CA ILE A 190 18.08 -5.78 7.38
C ILE A 190 18.01 -4.29 7.01
N ALA A 191 16.83 -3.80 6.64
CA ALA A 191 16.65 -2.39 6.30
C ALA A 191 16.81 -1.50 7.53
N ARG A 192 16.22 -1.91 8.65
CA ARG A 192 16.25 -1.19 9.93
C ARG A 192 17.66 -1.02 10.47
N ASP A 193 18.49 -2.04 10.39
CA ASP A 193 19.90 -1.96 10.83
C ASP A 193 20.67 -0.91 10.00
N ILE A 194 20.51 -0.90 8.68
CA ILE A 194 21.18 0.08 7.80
C ILE A 194 20.77 1.52 8.16
N ILE A 195 19.49 1.76 8.35
CA ILE A 195 18.97 3.09 8.71
C ILE A 195 19.43 3.50 10.11
N THR A 196 19.48 2.54 11.05
CA THR A 196 19.91 2.78 12.44
C THR A 196 21.40 3.06 12.52
N GLU A 197 22.24 2.30 11.82
CA GLU A 197 23.68 2.50 11.74
C GLU A 197 24.05 3.86 11.13
N ALA A 198 23.20 4.37 10.22
CA ALA A 198 23.35 5.71 9.66
C ALA A 198 22.86 6.84 10.60
N GLY A 199 22.32 6.50 11.79
CA GLY A 199 21.87 7.47 12.81
C GLY A 199 20.41 7.90 12.67
N TYR A 200 19.62 7.26 11.80
CA TYR A 200 18.22 7.64 11.54
C TYR A 200 17.18 6.61 12.03
N GLY A 201 17.59 5.63 12.86
CA GLY A 201 16.72 4.53 13.30
C GLY A 201 15.45 4.98 14.03
N GLU A 202 15.50 6.08 14.81
CA GLU A 202 14.35 6.63 15.51
C GLU A 202 13.26 7.20 14.59
N TYR A 203 13.61 7.55 13.35
CA TYR A 203 12.67 8.06 12.34
C TYR A 203 12.04 6.95 11.50
N PHE A 204 12.52 5.71 11.55
CA PHE A 204 11.92 4.57 10.89
C PHE A 204 10.88 3.90 11.78
N ILE A 205 9.73 4.54 11.90
CA ILE A 205 8.68 4.26 12.88
C ILE A 205 7.68 3.17 12.48
N HIS A 206 7.72 2.68 11.24
CA HIS A 206 6.80 1.65 10.72
C HIS A 206 7.53 0.38 10.30
N ARG A 207 6.79 -0.65 9.90
CA ARG A 207 7.35 -1.88 9.33
C ARG A 207 7.87 -1.63 7.92
N LEU A 208 8.86 -2.43 7.50
CA LEU A 208 9.43 -2.36 6.15
C LEU A 208 8.39 -2.62 5.05
N GLY A 209 7.42 -3.51 5.32
CA GLY A 209 6.40 -3.86 4.33
C GLY A 209 5.37 -4.84 4.89
N HIS A 210 4.50 -5.29 4.01
CA HIS A 210 3.38 -6.18 4.30
C HIS A 210 3.08 -7.10 3.12
N GLY A 211 2.24 -8.13 3.33
CA GLY A 211 1.70 -8.93 2.25
C GLY A 211 0.73 -8.12 1.39
N ILE A 212 0.61 -8.51 0.12
CA ILE A 212 -0.30 -7.90 -0.85
C ILE A 212 -0.98 -8.99 -1.67
N GLY A 213 -2.20 -8.73 -2.15
CA GLY A 213 -2.96 -9.68 -2.95
C GLY A 213 -4.25 -9.08 -3.47
N GLN A 214 -5.37 -9.69 -3.14
CA GLN A 214 -6.72 -9.15 -3.40
C GLN A 214 -7.06 -7.95 -2.51
N SER A 215 -6.34 -7.82 -1.41
CA SER A 215 -6.35 -6.62 -0.56
C SER A 215 -4.95 -6.01 -0.56
N VAL A 216 -4.85 -4.70 -0.35
CA VAL A 216 -3.56 -4.02 -0.29
C VAL A 216 -2.74 -4.52 0.90
N HIS A 217 -3.37 -4.74 2.05
CA HIS A 217 -2.73 -5.37 3.20
C HIS A 217 -3.22 -6.81 3.36
N GLU A 218 -2.30 -7.75 3.19
CA GLU A 218 -2.50 -9.18 3.48
C GLU A 218 -1.42 -9.68 4.46
N PHE A 219 -1.55 -10.94 4.91
CA PHE A 219 -0.68 -11.58 5.91
C PHE A 219 0.57 -12.16 5.27
#